data_6a707d21bc5f1570bde972c5d8e5a082
#
_entry.id   6a707d21bc5f1570bde972c5d8e5a082
#
_cell.length_a   1.000
_cell.length_b   1.000
_cell.length_c   1.000
_cell.angle_alpha   90.00
_cell.angle_beta   90.00
_cell.angle_gamma   90.00
#
_symmetry.space_group_name_H-M   'P 1'
#
loop_
_entity.id
_entity.type
_entity.pdbx_description
1 polymer ?
#
loop_
_entity_poly.entity_id
_entity_poly.type
_entity_poly.pdbx_seq_one_letter_code
_entity_poly.pdbx_strand_id
1 'polypeptide(L)'
;MKRSYHGYAKTGSTLDGYNFNNYPIHKFVHLNVPEINYPVYPLVLGTDTWHCECFRERKNSDIFAIEYVTEGIFIFNQNGMEYHCHPGDVYLLHYSNNSTMRCESTIAVKKTVILSGSLLMPILVQLGLDKVTVISLKEREKIDFLFQELMNEVELSVNVSGRLSELSYAVLMTLAEQLIIASHPKELRKALKFIQNSLHSTLSLTELAQYANVSKATLNRLFQEYMHCSPINYYIEQKFAAAQQLLRFYTVKQVANIMNFSSAQYFSKEFKKHFGVSPKHFPAAH
;
A
#
# COMPACT_ATOMS: atom_id res chain seq x y z
N MET A 1 -30.03 26.21 6.74
CA MET A 1 -30.61 24.85 6.90
C MET A 1 -29.43 23.90 7.07
N LYS A 2 -29.16 23.43 8.31
CA LYS A 2 -28.06 22.48 8.55
C LYS A 2 -28.39 21.18 7.83
N ARG A 3 -27.67 20.83 6.76
CA ARG A 3 -27.73 19.50 6.22
C ARG A 3 -26.83 18.61 7.07
N SER A 4 -27.44 17.83 7.96
CA SER A 4 -26.72 16.76 8.65
C SER A 4 -26.37 15.69 7.64
N TYR A 5 -25.11 15.35 7.53
CA TYR A 5 -24.66 14.26 6.71
C TYR A 5 -24.78 12.97 7.51
N HIS A 6 -25.85 12.24 7.31
CA HIS A 6 -26.07 10.94 7.96
C HIS A 6 -25.52 9.83 7.05
N GLY A 7 -24.23 9.77 6.92
CA GLY A 7 -23.76 8.73 6.03
C GLY A 7 -23.11 7.55 6.71
N TYR A 8 -22.25 7.77 7.69
CA TYR A 8 -21.32 6.73 8.09
C TYR A 8 -20.89 6.73 9.52
N ALA A 9 -21.50 7.55 10.35
CA ALA A 9 -21.22 7.52 11.76
C ALA A 9 -22.14 6.52 12.44
N LYS A 10 -21.70 5.31 12.66
CA LYS A 10 -22.16 4.51 13.77
C LYS A 10 -21.59 5.08 15.06
N THR A 11 -22.19 4.75 16.20
CA THR A 11 -21.84 5.23 17.53
C THR A 11 -20.36 5.56 17.71
N GLY A 12 -20.09 6.85 17.96
CA GLY A 12 -18.76 7.35 18.31
C GLY A 12 -18.07 8.23 17.29
N SER A 13 -18.48 8.26 16.03
CA SER A 13 -18.00 9.25 15.07
C SER A 13 -19.03 10.31 14.80
N THR A 14 -18.65 11.57 14.90
CA THR A 14 -19.48 12.70 14.51
C THR A 14 -18.96 13.28 13.22
N LEU A 15 -19.92 13.70 12.43
CA LEU A 15 -19.64 14.40 11.24
C LEU A 15 -20.34 15.71 11.30
N ASP A 16 -19.60 16.77 11.44
CA ASP A 16 -20.18 18.08 11.49
C ASP A 16 -19.47 19.04 10.59
N GLY A 17 -20.15 19.97 10.14
CA GLY A 17 -19.62 21.11 9.52
C GLY A 17 -20.12 21.37 8.17
N TYR A 18 -20.79 22.46 8.03
CA TYR A 18 -21.11 22.97 6.86
C TYR A 18 -21.28 24.35 6.78
N ASN A 19 -20.96 24.83 5.72
CA ASN A 19 -21.66 25.94 5.26
C ASN A 19 -22.16 25.71 3.88
N PHE A 20 -23.11 26.16 3.56
CA PHE A 20 -23.99 27.11 3.55
C PHE A 20 -24.39 27.31 2.14
N ASN A 21 -23.93 27.54 1.18
CA ASN A 21 -24.32 27.86 -0.16
C ASN A 21 -23.91 26.76 -1.14
N ASN A 22 -24.51 25.56 -1.05
CA ASN A 22 -24.26 24.40 -1.92
C ASN A 22 -22.97 23.61 -1.71
N TYR A 23 -22.16 23.85 -0.71
CA TYR A 23 -20.95 23.10 -0.37
C TYR A 23 -21.05 22.45 1.01
N PRO A 24 -20.40 21.29 1.24
CA PRO A 24 -19.70 20.48 0.24
C PRO A 24 -20.67 19.83 -0.75
N ILE A 25 -20.20 19.62 -1.99
CA ILE A 25 -20.91 18.84 -3.00
C ILE A 25 -20.40 17.42 -2.95
N HIS A 26 -21.24 16.50 -2.53
CA HIS A 26 -20.90 15.08 -2.45
C HIS A 26 -21.57 14.32 -3.59
N LYS A 27 -20.75 13.64 -4.39
CA LYS A 27 -21.22 12.70 -5.40
C LYS A 27 -20.74 11.32 -5.00
N PHE A 28 -21.43 10.70 -4.05
CA PHE A 28 -21.09 9.40 -3.52
C PHE A 28 -22.08 8.33 -3.94
N VAL A 29 -21.54 7.18 -4.32
CA VAL A 29 -22.26 5.92 -4.51
C VAL A 29 -22.05 5.06 -3.27
N HIS A 30 -23.14 4.61 -2.69
CA HIS A 30 -23.17 3.69 -1.56
C HIS A 30 -23.44 2.30 -2.09
N LEU A 31 -22.58 1.37 -1.73
CA LEU A 31 -22.67 0.01 -2.20
C LEU A 31 -23.38 -0.88 -1.19
N ASN A 32 -24.13 -1.83 -1.69
CA ASN A 32 -24.75 -2.86 -0.87
C ASN A 32 -23.67 -3.77 -0.27
N VAL A 33 -23.81 -4.15 1.00
CA VAL A 33 -22.92 -5.15 1.61
C VAL A 33 -23.03 -6.46 0.85
N PRO A 34 -21.92 -7.05 0.39
CA PRO A 34 -21.96 -8.23 -0.45
C PRO A 34 -22.36 -9.48 0.37
N GLU A 35 -23.08 -10.41 -0.29
CA GLU A 35 -23.36 -11.74 0.28
C GLU A 35 -22.09 -12.59 0.33
N ILE A 36 -21.18 -12.43 -0.64
CA ILE A 36 -19.88 -13.09 -0.68
C ILE A 36 -18.93 -12.33 0.22
N ASN A 37 -18.23 -13.04 1.08
CA ASN A 37 -17.22 -12.44 1.97
C ASN A 37 -15.94 -12.11 1.22
N TYR A 38 -15.93 -11.02 0.48
CA TYR A 38 -14.73 -10.53 -0.19
C TYR A 38 -13.69 -10.05 0.84
N PRO A 39 -12.39 -10.30 0.59
CA PRO A 39 -11.33 -9.92 1.52
C PRO A 39 -11.23 -8.42 1.77
N VAL A 40 -11.42 -7.62 0.71
CA VAL A 40 -11.46 -6.15 0.71
C VAL A 40 -12.46 -5.71 -0.36
N TYR A 41 -13.29 -4.73 -0.04
CA TYR A 41 -14.24 -4.18 -0.98
C TYR A 41 -14.65 -2.75 -0.59
N PRO A 42 -15.12 -1.92 -1.55
CA PRO A 42 -15.58 -0.58 -1.23
C PRO A 42 -17.00 -0.61 -0.64
N LEU A 43 -17.25 0.24 0.34
CA LEU A 43 -18.60 0.57 0.83
C LEU A 43 -19.13 1.84 0.21
N VAL A 44 -18.23 2.77 -0.09
CA VAL A 44 -18.54 4.08 -0.63
C VAL A 44 -17.44 4.52 -1.56
N LEU A 45 -17.87 5.09 -2.66
CA LEU A 45 -17.00 5.69 -3.66
C LEU A 45 -17.57 7.02 -4.10
N GLY A 46 -16.72 7.96 -4.41
CA GLY A 46 -17.19 9.19 -5.02
C GLY A 46 -16.21 10.33 -5.01
N THR A 47 -16.74 11.49 -5.38
CA THR A 47 -16.01 12.75 -5.43
C THR A 47 -16.63 13.72 -4.44
N ASP A 48 -15.79 14.46 -3.78
CA ASP A 48 -16.16 15.42 -2.75
C ASP A 48 -15.54 16.79 -3.07
N THR A 49 -16.38 17.79 -3.29
CA THR A 49 -15.94 19.18 -3.58
C THR A 49 -16.27 20.06 -2.39
N TRP A 50 -15.26 20.73 -1.86
CA TRP A 50 -15.32 21.55 -0.68
C TRP A 50 -15.00 23.00 -0.96
N HIS A 51 -15.63 23.91 -0.20
CA HIS A 51 -15.30 25.32 -0.13
C HIS A 51 -14.48 25.60 1.15
N CYS A 52 -13.73 26.69 1.20
CA CYS A 52 -12.83 27.05 2.31
C CYS A 52 -13.50 27.11 3.70
N GLU A 53 -14.82 27.24 3.77
CA GLU A 53 -15.57 27.24 5.04
C GLU A 53 -16.05 25.85 5.46
N CYS A 54 -15.82 24.82 4.63
CA CYS A 54 -16.21 23.45 4.96
C CYS A 54 -15.22 22.84 5.94
N PHE A 55 -15.74 22.17 6.94
CA PHE A 55 -14.95 21.33 7.82
C PHE A 55 -15.70 20.06 8.21
N ARG A 56 -14.93 19.06 8.66
CA ARG A 56 -15.47 17.79 9.15
C ARG A 56 -14.67 17.35 10.37
N GLU A 57 -15.37 16.92 11.41
CA GLU A 57 -14.78 16.28 12.56
C GLU A 57 -15.25 14.83 12.67
N ARG A 58 -14.36 13.93 13.03
CA ARG A 58 -14.66 12.54 13.39
C ARG A 58 -13.98 12.20 14.70
N LYS A 59 -14.73 11.57 15.60
CA LYS A 59 -14.20 11.03 16.86
C LYS A 59 -14.37 9.52 16.85
N ASN A 60 -13.30 8.80 17.20
CA ASN A 60 -13.30 7.34 17.23
C ASN A 60 -13.85 6.74 15.91
N SER A 61 -13.21 7.04 14.80
CA SER A 61 -13.68 6.64 13.46
C SER A 61 -13.97 5.15 13.37
N ASP A 62 -15.11 4.79 12.81
CA ASP A 62 -15.53 3.41 12.53
C ASP A 62 -15.30 2.98 11.07
N ILE A 63 -14.54 3.80 10.31
CA ILE A 63 -14.23 3.54 8.90
C ILE A 63 -12.74 3.63 8.64
N PHE A 64 -12.31 2.95 7.57
CA PHE A 64 -11.06 3.21 6.88
C PHE A 64 -11.39 3.85 5.53
N ALA A 65 -10.80 5.02 5.26
CA ALA A 65 -11.01 5.73 4.01
C ALA A 65 -9.70 6.15 3.37
N ILE A 66 -9.68 6.09 2.06
CA ILE A 66 -8.63 6.60 1.18
C ILE A 66 -9.17 7.87 0.55
N GLU A 67 -8.51 8.98 0.79
CA GLU A 67 -8.90 10.31 0.35
C GLU A 67 -7.83 10.88 -0.58
N TYR A 68 -8.07 10.87 -1.88
CA TYR A 68 -7.12 11.32 -2.90
C TYR A 68 -7.42 12.75 -3.34
N VAL A 69 -6.53 13.68 -3.04
CA VAL A 69 -6.67 15.10 -3.41
C VAL A 69 -6.36 15.30 -4.88
N THR A 70 -7.31 15.85 -5.62
CA THR A 70 -7.16 16.13 -7.07
C THR A 70 -7.04 17.62 -7.37
N GLU A 71 -7.62 18.49 -6.54
CA GLU A 71 -7.60 19.94 -6.71
C GLU A 71 -7.60 20.64 -5.35
N GLY A 72 -6.97 21.81 -5.28
CA GLY A 72 -6.90 22.63 -4.07
C GLY A 72 -6.10 22.00 -2.94
N ILE A 73 -6.27 22.49 -1.72
CA ILE A 73 -5.53 22.04 -0.53
C ILE A 73 -6.52 21.70 0.57
N PHE A 74 -6.38 20.50 1.13
CA PHE A 74 -7.05 20.10 2.35
C PHE A 74 -6.08 20.13 3.53
N ILE A 75 -6.53 20.68 4.65
CA ILE A 75 -5.84 20.52 5.93
C ILE A 75 -6.50 19.36 6.66
N PHE A 76 -5.72 18.29 6.83
CA PHE A 76 -6.14 17.08 7.50
C PHE A 76 -5.38 16.94 8.83
N ASN A 77 -6.10 16.77 9.94
CA ASN A 77 -5.51 16.46 11.23
C ASN A 77 -5.96 15.06 11.65
N GLN A 78 -5.04 14.24 12.09
CA GLN A 78 -5.34 12.93 12.67
C GLN A 78 -4.51 12.75 13.94
N ASN A 79 -5.19 12.49 15.07
CA ASN A 79 -4.56 12.32 16.37
C ASN A 79 -3.64 13.49 16.79
N GLY A 80 -4.02 14.72 16.43
CA GLY A 80 -3.27 15.93 16.79
C GLY A 80 -2.12 16.31 15.85
N MET A 81 -1.85 15.51 14.81
CA MET A 81 -0.88 15.85 13.78
C MET A 81 -1.59 16.45 12.56
N GLU A 82 -1.17 17.64 12.15
CA GLU A 82 -1.76 18.38 11.02
C GLU A 82 -0.92 18.21 9.75
N TYR A 83 -1.61 18.01 8.64
CA TYR A 83 -1.03 17.80 7.30
C TYR A 83 -1.71 18.72 6.29
N HIS A 84 -0.93 19.39 5.45
CA HIS A 84 -1.41 20.12 4.28
C HIS A 84 -1.35 19.21 3.07
N CYS A 85 -2.50 18.72 2.63
CA CYS A 85 -2.62 17.75 1.54
C CYS A 85 -2.89 18.48 0.22
N HIS A 86 -1.95 18.38 -0.70
CA HIS A 86 -1.96 19.01 -2.02
C HIS A 86 -2.44 18.05 -3.12
N PRO A 87 -2.75 18.53 -4.33
CA PRO A 87 -3.09 17.67 -5.45
C PRO A 87 -1.99 16.61 -5.70
N GLY A 88 -2.37 15.35 -5.65
CA GLY A 88 -1.47 14.19 -5.72
C GLY A 88 -1.15 13.58 -4.36
N ASP A 89 -1.59 14.18 -3.27
CA ASP A 89 -1.51 13.53 -1.98
C ASP A 89 -2.74 12.64 -1.73
N VAL A 90 -2.49 11.53 -1.06
CA VAL A 90 -3.51 10.64 -0.52
C VAL A 90 -3.39 10.65 0.99
N TYR A 91 -4.47 10.93 1.70
CA TYR A 91 -4.50 10.75 3.15
C TYR A 91 -5.42 9.60 3.55
N LEU A 92 -4.99 8.88 4.58
CA LEU A 92 -5.65 7.68 5.07
C LEU A 92 -6.33 7.98 6.40
N LEU A 93 -7.64 7.81 6.43
CA LEU A 93 -8.45 7.88 7.64
C LEU A 93 -8.51 6.48 8.26
N HIS A 94 -8.01 6.35 9.48
CA HIS A 94 -7.93 5.06 10.16
C HIS A 94 -9.04 4.85 11.19
N TYR A 95 -9.34 3.57 11.43
CA TYR A 95 -10.24 3.17 12.51
C TYR A 95 -9.74 3.69 13.86
N SER A 96 -10.68 3.99 14.73
CA SER A 96 -10.47 4.42 16.11
C SER A 96 -9.69 5.73 16.27
N ASN A 97 -9.38 6.44 15.18
CA ASN A 97 -8.69 7.71 15.22
C ASN A 97 -9.68 8.89 15.29
N ASN A 98 -9.24 9.95 15.95
CA ASN A 98 -9.88 11.24 15.85
C ASN A 98 -9.28 12.02 14.70
N SER A 99 -10.12 12.67 13.92
CA SER A 99 -9.66 13.47 12.80
C SER A 99 -10.49 14.72 12.57
N THR A 100 -9.86 15.76 12.08
CA THR A 100 -10.53 16.93 11.51
C THR A 100 -10.03 17.16 10.09
N MET A 101 -10.89 17.72 9.28
CA MET A 101 -10.57 18.07 7.91
C MET A 101 -11.23 19.40 7.57
N ARG A 102 -10.49 20.28 6.92
CA ARG A 102 -10.98 21.57 6.40
C ARG A 102 -10.39 21.84 5.02
N CYS A 103 -11.06 22.65 4.25
CA CYS A 103 -10.56 23.15 2.99
C CYS A 103 -9.76 24.43 3.23
N GLU A 104 -8.53 24.51 2.74
CA GLU A 104 -7.69 25.73 2.82
C GLU A 104 -7.86 26.60 1.58
N SER A 105 -8.01 25.99 0.42
CA SER A 105 -8.27 26.70 -0.84
C SER A 105 -9.71 27.20 -0.93
N THR A 106 -9.98 28.15 -1.81
CA THR A 106 -11.37 28.59 -2.09
C THR A 106 -12.25 27.41 -2.46
N ILE A 107 -11.72 26.49 -3.29
CA ILE A 107 -12.34 25.21 -3.64
C ILE A 107 -11.24 24.14 -3.58
N ALA A 108 -11.59 22.97 -3.09
CA ALA A 108 -10.75 21.77 -3.17
C ALA A 108 -11.61 20.56 -3.52
N VAL A 109 -11.01 19.63 -4.28
CA VAL A 109 -11.66 18.41 -4.76
C VAL A 109 -10.84 17.20 -4.35
N LYS A 110 -11.53 16.17 -3.88
CA LYS A 110 -10.92 14.87 -3.60
C LYS A 110 -11.81 13.72 -4.05
N LYS A 111 -11.19 12.61 -4.36
CA LYS A 111 -11.86 11.32 -4.57
C LYS A 111 -11.77 10.50 -3.30
N THR A 112 -12.86 9.88 -2.92
CA THR A 112 -12.99 9.11 -1.67
C THR A 112 -13.33 7.67 -1.97
N VAL A 113 -12.65 6.74 -1.30
CA VAL A 113 -13.01 5.32 -1.23
C VAL A 113 -13.03 4.91 0.24
N ILE A 114 -14.18 4.46 0.73
CA ILE A 114 -14.30 3.83 2.04
C ILE A 114 -14.25 2.33 1.84
N LEU A 115 -13.28 1.66 2.45
CA LEU A 115 -13.07 0.23 2.32
C LEU A 115 -13.56 -0.54 3.54
N SER A 116 -13.97 -1.78 3.28
CA SER A 116 -14.32 -2.79 4.28
C SER A 116 -13.84 -4.18 3.83
N GLY A 117 -14.00 -5.18 4.66
CA GLY A 117 -13.67 -6.57 4.37
C GLY A 117 -12.94 -7.24 5.52
N SER A 118 -13.08 -8.58 5.59
CA SER A 118 -12.52 -9.39 6.68
C SER A 118 -10.99 -9.37 6.75
N LEU A 119 -10.32 -9.12 5.62
CA LEU A 119 -8.86 -9.07 5.55
C LEU A 119 -8.31 -7.63 5.39
N LEU A 120 -9.16 -6.60 5.47
CA LEU A 120 -8.69 -5.22 5.29
C LEU A 120 -7.57 -4.86 6.28
N MET A 121 -7.80 -5.03 7.59
CA MET A 121 -6.78 -4.71 8.61
C MET A 121 -5.52 -5.55 8.50
N PRO A 122 -5.58 -6.90 8.36
CA PRO A 122 -4.39 -7.71 8.08
C PRO A 122 -3.58 -7.22 6.86
N ILE A 123 -4.26 -6.85 5.78
CA ILE A 123 -3.60 -6.33 4.56
C ILE A 123 -2.94 -4.98 4.82
N LEU A 124 -3.62 -4.04 5.50
CA LEU A 124 -3.04 -2.74 5.84
C LEU A 124 -1.77 -2.88 6.66
N VAL A 125 -1.77 -3.76 7.68
CA VAL A 125 -0.60 -4.06 8.52
C VAL A 125 0.53 -4.67 7.67
N GLN A 126 0.22 -5.65 6.83
CA GLN A 126 1.21 -6.32 5.97
C GLN A 126 1.85 -5.36 4.97
N LEU A 127 1.08 -4.40 4.47
CA LEU A 127 1.54 -3.38 3.53
C LEU A 127 2.19 -2.16 4.21
N GLY A 128 2.16 -2.08 5.54
CA GLY A 128 2.64 -0.93 6.32
C GLY A 128 1.79 0.33 6.18
N LEU A 129 0.56 0.20 5.64
CA LEU A 129 -0.36 1.31 5.45
C LEU A 129 -1.09 1.70 6.74
N ASP A 130 -1.14 0.82 7.74
CA ASP A 130 -1.76 1.05 9.06
C ASP A 130 -1.08 2.17 9.87
N LYS A 131 0.18 2.49 9.55
CA LYS A 131 1.01 3.50 10.25
C LYS A 131 1.17 4.81 9.48
N VAL A 132 0.61 4.87 8.28
CA VAL A 132 0.81 6.02 7.38
C VAL A 132 -0.45 6.88 7.36
N THR A 133 -0.29 8.18 7.50
CA THR A 133 -1.40 9.12 7.41
C THR A 133 -1.48 9.80 6.05
N VAL A 134 -0.35 10.19 5.45
CA VAL A 134 -0.30 10.86 4.16
C VAL A 134 0.75 10.22 3.25
N ILE A 135 0.41 10.06 1.99
CA ILE A 135 1.28 9.53 0.92
C ILE A 135 1.28 10.54 -0.22
N SER A 136 2.43 11.15 -0.50
CA SER A 136 2.59 11.98 -1.70
C SER A 136 2.95 11.11 -2.90
N LEU A 137 2.03 11.01 -3.86
CA LEU A 137 2.20 10.18 -5.04
C LEU A 137 3.27 10.77 -5.96
N LYS A 138 4.26 9.97 -6.32
CA LYS A 138 5.28 10.31 -7.31
C LYS A 138 4.85 9.94 -8.73
N GLU A 139 4.03 8.92 -8.87
CA GLU A 139 3.47 8.41 -10.12
C GLU A 139 1.95 8.34 -9.92
N ARG A 140 1.19 9.22 -10.56
CA ARG A 140 -0.25 9.39 -10.34
C ARG A 140 -1.10 8.56 -11.28
N GLU A 141 -0.58 8.27 -12.47
CA GLU A 141 -1.33 7.68 -13.59
C GLU A 141 -2.03 6.39 -13.20
N LYS A 142 -1.35 5.54 -12.41
CA LYS A 142 -1.90 4.26 -11.96
C LYS A 142 -3.06 4.45 -10.96
N ILE A 143 -2.94 5.40 -10.05
CA ILE A 143 -4.02 5.71 -9.09
C ILE A 143 -5.20 6.38 -9.79
N ASP A 144 -4.95 7.32 -10.71
CA ASP A 144 -6.00 7.96 -11.50
C ASP A 144 -6.80 6.93 -12.30
N PHE A 145 -6.10 5.99 -12.94
CA PHE A 145 -6.71 4.88 -13.67
C PHE A 145 -7.57 4.00 -12.75
N LEU A 146 -7.05 3.58 -11.60
CA LEU A 146 -7.77 2.71 -10.67
C LEU A 146 -9.02 3.39 -10.08
N PHE A 147 -8.95 4.67 -9.74
CA PHE A 147 -10.14 5.42 -9.31
C PHE A 147 -11.16 5.55 -10.42
N GLN A 148 -10.73 5.72 -11.68
CA GLN A 148 -11.65 5.78 -12.81
C GLN A 148 -12.33 4.42 -13.04
N GLU A 149 -11.58 3.32 -13.00
CA GLU A 149 -12.14 1.96 -13.12
C GLU A 149 -13.13 1.64 -11.99
N LEU A 150 -12.83 2.04 -10.75
CA LEU A 150 -13.76 1.89 -9.64
C LEU A 150 -15.07 2.67 -9.90
N MET A 151 -14.98 3.89 -10.40
CA MET A 151 -16.18 4.70 -10.72
C MET A 151 -16.98 4.10 -11.88
N ASN A 152 -16.32 3.64 -12.94
CA ASN A 152 -16.97 2.98 -14.06
C ASN A 152 -17.74 1.73 -13.60
N GLU A 153 -17.14 0.93 -12.71
CA GLU A 153 -17.78 -0.30 -12.22
C GLU A 153 -19.03 -0.01 -11.38
N VAL A 154 -19.01 1.02 -10.53
CA VAL A 154 -20.17 1.36 -9.69
C VAL A 154 -21.29 2.05 -10.47
N GLU A 155 -21.00 2.66 -11.62
CA GLU A 155 -22.04 3.16 -12.53
C GLU A 155 -22.85 2.02 -13.14
N LEU A 156 -22.29 0.82 -13.27
CA LEU A 156 -22.97 -0.36 -13.80
C LEU A 156 -23.84 -1.04 -12.73
N SER A 157 -23.41 -1.02 -11.46
CA SER A 157 -24.15 -1.67 -10.37
C SER A 157 -23.71 -1.13 -9.01
N VAL A 158 -24.68 -0.96 -8.12
CA VAL A 158 -24.45 -0.63 -6.70
C VAL A 158 -24.15 -1.87 -5.84
N ASN A 159 -24.06 -3.05 -6.43
CA ASN A 159 -23.69 -4.26 -5.72
C ASN A 159 -22.19 -4.48 -5.81
N VAL A 160 -21.58 -4.85 -4.70
CA VAL A 160 -20.16 -5.21 -4.68
C VAL A 160 -19.91 -6.44 -5.56
N SER A 161 -19.01 -6.30 -6.51
CA SER A 161 -18.56 -7.37 -7.41
C SER A 161 -17.14 -7.84 -7.05
N GLY A 162 -16.74 -9.00 -7.58
CA GLY A 162 -15.35 -9.46 -7.51
C GLY A 162 -14.39 -8.44 -8.12
N ARG A 163 -14.81 -7.77 -9.19
CA ARG A 163 -14.00 -6.71 -9.85
C ARG A 163 -13.77 -5.51 -8.94
N LEU A 164 -14.78 -5.06 -8.20
CA LEU A 164 -14.61 -4.00 -7.21
C LEU A 164 -13.65 -4.40 -6.08
N SER A 165 -13.68 -5.66 -5.65
CA SER A 165 -12.73 -6.21 -4.68
C SER A 165 -11.29 -6.21 -5.23
N GLU A 166 -11.08 -6.68 -6.46
CA GLU A 166 -9.78 -6.65 -7.13
C GLU A 166 -9.22 -5.23 -7.26
N LEU A 167 -10.05 -4.28 -7.73
CA LEU A 167 -9.65 -2.88 -7.88
C LEU A 167 -9.31 -2.23 -6.52
N SER A 168 -10.09 -2.53 -5.49
CA SER A 168 -9.82 -2.04 -4.12
C SER A 168 -8.47 -2.53 -3.59
N TYR A 169 -8.17 -3.80 -3.79
CA TYR A 169 -6.86 -4.36 -3.44
C TYR A 169 -5.74 -3.75 -4.27
N ALA A 170 -5.96 -3.54 -5.58
CA ALA A 170 -4.99 -2.89 -6.46
C ALA A 170 -4.66 -1.45 -6.02
N VAL A 171 -5.64 -0.69 -5.51
CA VAL A 171 -5.40 0.63 -4.91
C VAL A 171 -4.48 0.51 -3.71
N LEU A 172 -4.75 -0.39 -2.76
CA LEU A 172 -3.90 -0.59 -1.58
C LEU A 172 -2.46 -0.98 -1.96
N MET A 173 -2.31 -1.91 -2.91
CA MET A 173 -0.99 -2.31 -3.43
C MET A 173 -0.24 -1.13 -4.06
N THR A 174 -0.94 -0.30 -4.84
CA THR A 174 -0.33 0.86 -5.47
C THR A 174 0.12 1.89 -4.44
N LEU A 175 -0.67 2.14 -3.39
CA LEU A 175 -0.27 3.04 -2.31
C LEU A 175 0.96 2.51 -1.56
N ALA A 176 1.02 1.20 -1.29
CA ALA A 176 2.20 0.58 -0.67
C ALA A 176 3.45 0.70 -1.57
N GLU A 177 3.31 0.52 -2.90
CA GLU A 177 4.40 0.76 -3.85
C GLU A 177 4.91 2.20 -3.77
N GLN A 178 4.02 3.20 -3.60
CA GLN A 178 4.42 4.60 -3.45
C GLN A 178 5.23 4.87 -2.17
N LEU A 179 4.98 4.15 -1.08
CA LEU A 179 5.81 4.24 0.13
C LEU A 179 7.24 3.78 -0.15
N ILE A 180 7.41 2.69 -0.88
CA ILE A 180 8.74 2.21 -1.30
C ILE A 180 9.40 3.22 -2.25
N ILE A 181 8.63 3.81 -3.17
CA ILE A 181 9.11 4.84 -4.10
C ILE A 181 9.60 6.09 -3.34
N ALA A 182 8.86 6.50 -2.32
CA ALA A 182 9.21 7.67 -1.51
C ALA A 182 10.41 7.41 -0.58
N SER A 183 10.57 6.18 -0.09
CA SER A 183 11.60 5.82 0.88
C SER A 183 12.94 5.40 0.27
N HIS A 184 12.99 5.03 -1.02
CA HIS A 184 14.19 4.50 -1.65
C HIS A 184 14.57 5.23 -2.94
N PRO A 185 15.85 5.57 -3.16
CA PRO A 185 16.35 6.09 -4.42
C PRO A 185 16.00 5.17 -5.60
N LYS A 186 15.79 5.76 -6.78
CA LYS A 186 15.42 5.03 -8.01
C LYS A 186 16.42 3.91 -8.34
N GLU A 187 17.70 4.17 -8.12
CA GLU A 187 18.80 3.24 -8.38
C GLU A 187 18.72 2.02 -7.45
N LEU A 188 18.44 2.26 -6.15
CA LEU A 188 18.24 1.17 -5.18
C LEU A 188 17.02 0.32 -5.55
N ARG A 189 15.90 0.95 -5.91
CA ARG A 189 14.68 0.24 -6.33
C ARG A 189 14.93 -0.64 -7.56
N LYS A 190 15.70 -0.15 -8.55
CA LYS A 190 16.11 -0.96 -9.70
C LYS A 190 16.93 -2.17 -9.26
N ALA A 191 17.90 -1.96 -8.38
CA ALA A 191 18.74 -3.04 -7.88
C ALA A 191 17.91 -4.10 -7.11
N LEU A 192 17.01 -3.68 -6.23
CA LEU A 192 16.13 -4.59 -5.48
C LEU A 192 15.24 -5.41 -6.43
N LYS A 193 14.64 -4.77 -7.45
CA LYS A 193 13.84 -5.47 -8.47
C LYS A 193 14.67 -6.47 -9.27
N PHE A 194 15.90 -6.13 -9.62
CA PHE A 194 16.79 -7.04 -10.33
C PHE A 194 17.18 -8.24 -9.47
N ILE A 195 17.48 -8.03 -8.19
CA ILE A 195 17.74 -9.12 -7.23
C ILE A 195 16.53 -10.06 -7.17
N GLN A 196 15.33 -9.52 -7.00
CA GLN A 196 14.12 -10.34 -6.90
C GLN A 196 13.88 -11.21 -8.13
N ASN A 197 14.15 -10.68 -9.32
CA ASN A 197 14.03 -11.42 -10.56
C ASN A 197 15.17 -12.42 -10.80
N SER A 198 16.27 -12.31 -10.05
CA SER A 198 17.49 -13.10 -10.24
C SER A 198 17.73 -14.17 -9.17
N LEU A 199 16.72 -14.46 -8.32
CA LEU A 199 16.90 -15.41 -7.21
C LEU A 199 17.22 -16.84 -7.70
N HIS A 200 16.78 -17.18 -8.90
CA HIS A 200 17.00 -18.49 -9.54
C HIS A 200 18.28 -18.55 -10.39
N SER A 201 19.12 -17.54 -10.33
CA SER A 201 20.37 -17.45 -11.11
C SER A 201 21.56 -17.12 -10.22
N THR A 202 22.74 -17.00 -10.79
CA THR A 202 23.89 -16.37 -10.13
C THR A 202 23.85 -14.86 -10.39
N LEU A 203 24.20 -14.06 -9.41
CA LEU A 203 24.23 -12.61 -9.48
C LEU A 203 25.60 -12.09 -9.08
N SER A 204 26.18 -11.23 -9.91
CA SER A 204 27.40 -10.50 -9.57
C SER A 204 27.12 -9.05 -9.21
N LEU A 205 27.99 -8.48 -8.35
CA LEU A 205 27.89 -7.05 -8.02
C LEU A 205 28.06 -6.16 -9.27
N THR A 206 28.80 -6.64 -10.27
CA THR A 206 29.01 -5.89 -11.53
C THR A 206 27.72 -5.78 -12.33
N GLU A 207 27.03 -6.90 -12.55
CA GLU A 207 25.73 -6.93 -13.25
C GLU A 207 24.70 -6.09 -12.55
N LEU A 208 24.63 -6.20 -11.21
CA LEU A 208 23.67 -5.44 -10.42
C LEU A 208 23.92 -3.92 -10.52
N ALA A 209 25.19 -3.50 -10.43
CA ALA A 209 25.57 -2.08 -10.54
C ALA A 209 25.28 -1.54 -11.95
N GLN A 210 25.55 -2.32 -13.00
CA GLN A 210 25.23 -1.96 -14.40
C GLN A 210 23.71 -1.80 -14.58
N TYR A 211 22.92 -2.75 -14.10
CA TYR A 211 21.45 -2.68 -14.21
C TYR A 211 20.87 -1.46 -13.48
N ALA A 212 21.41 -1.15 -12.31
CA ALA A 212 21.01 0.02 -11.52
C ALA A 212 21.53 1.35 -12.10
N ASN A 213 22.42 1.32 -13.10
CA ASN A 213 23.10 2.49 -13.68
C ASN A 213 23.93 3.29 -12.66
N VAL A 214 24.64 2.61 -11.79
CA VAL A 214 25.53 3.22 -10.80
C VAL A 214 26.88 2.51 -10.70
N SER A 215 27.85 3.15 -10.05
CA SER A 215 29.10 2.48 -9.71
C SER A 215 28.87 1.44 -8.59
N LYS A 216 29.77 0.42 -8.51
CA LYS A 216 29.76 -0.54 -7.39
C LYS A 216 29.86 0.16 -6.03
N ALA A 217 30.65 1.22 -5.94
CA ALA A 217 30.81 2.00 -4.70
C ALA A 217 29.50 2.69 -4.31
N THR A 218 28.82 3.33 -5.27
CA THR A 218 27.51 3.94 -5.05
C THR A 218 26.48 2.90 -4.63
N LEU A 219 26.45 1.75 -5.30
CA LEU A 219 25.51 0.66 -4.98
C LEU A 219 25.74 0.14 -3.55
N ASN A 220 26.99 -0.12 -3.17
CA ASN A 220 27.32 -0.54 -1.81
C ASN A 220 26.89 0.51 -0.77
N ARG A 221 27.11 1.81 -1.03
CA ARG A 221 26.66 2.89 -0.14
C ARG A 221 25.14 2.89 0.00
N LEU A 222 24.39 2.80 -1.08
CA LEU A 222 22.93 2.74 -1.04
C LEU A 222 22.41 1.54 -0.25
N PHE A 223 22.95 0.35 -0.47
CA PHE A 223 22.57 -0.83 0.29
C PHE A 223 22.92 -0.71 1.77
N GLN A 224 24.10 -0.16 2.08
CA GLN A 224 24.50 0.04 3.48
C GLN A 224 23.58 1.04 4.18
N GLU A 225 23.22 2.13 3.51
CA GLU A 225 22.38 3.20 4.04
C GLU A 225 20.94 2.74 4.30
N TYR A 226 20.34 2.02 3.34
CA TYR A 226 18.91 1.68 3.36
C TYR A 226 18.61 0.24 3.78
N MET A 227 19.50 -0.71 3.52
CA MET A 227 19.32 -2.14 3.81
C MET A 227 20.25 -2.64 4.94
N HIS A 228 21.18 -1.81 5.41
CA HIS A 228 22.16 -2.12 6.47
C HIS A 228 23.05 -3.34 6.18
N CYS A 229 23.19 -3.72 4.92
CA CYS A 229 24.01 -4.84 4.47
C CYS A 229 24.60 -4.59 3.07
N SER A 230 25.49 -5.46 2.60
CA SER A 230 25.99 -5.36 1.23
C SER A 230 24.96 -5.90 0.21
N PRO A 231 24.99 -5.43 -1.07
CA PRO A 231 24.10 -5.93 -2.13
C PRO A 231 24.12 -7.45 -2.29
N ILE A 232 25.30 -8.06 -2.23
CA ILE A 232 25.46 -9.51 -2.38
C ILE A 232 24.95 -10.26 -1.14
N ASN A 233 25.15 -9.74 0.05
CA ASN A 233 24.57 -10.33 1.27
C ASN A 233 23.04 -10.27 1.21
N TYR A 234 22.46 -9.13 0.82
CA TYR A 234 21.02 -9.01 0.62
C TYR A 234 20.49 -10.03 -0.38
N TYR A 235 21.16 -10.18 -1.55
CA TYR A 235 20.78 -11.18 -2.54
C TYR A 235 20.84 -12.60 -1.96
N ILE A 236 21.89 -12.95 -1.22
CA ILE A 236 22.07 -14.28 -0.60
C ILE A 236 20.93 -14.54 0.40
N GLU A 237 20.60 -13.58 1.24
CA GLU A 237 19.49 -13.67 2.21
C GLU A 237 18.16 -13.92 1.51
N GLN A 238 17.84 -13.12 0.47
CA GLN A 238 16.60 -13.29 -0.30
C GLN A 238 16.58 -14.66 -1.00
N LYS A 239 17.69 -15.11 -1.54
CA LYS A 239 17.83 -16.41 -2.20
C LYS A 239 17.57 -17.56 -1.22
N PHE A 240 18.10 -17.50 -0.01
CA PHE A 240 17.85 -18.50 1.02
C PHE A 240 16.43 -18.44 1.57
N ALA A 241 15.85 -17.26 1.71
CA ALA A 241 14.44 -17.11 2.10
C ALA A 241 13.51 -17.77 1.06
N ALA A 242 13.76 -17.57 -0.23
CA ALA A 242 13.03 -18.25 -1.31
C ALA A 242 13.24 -19.77 -1.28
N ALA A 243 14.48 -20.24 -1.09
CA ALA A 243 14.77 -21.66 -0.97
C ALA A 243 14.04 -22.31 0.21
N GLN A 244 13.93 -21.62 1.34
CA GLN A 244 13.18 -22.05 2.51
C GLN A 244 11.70 -22.33 2.19
N GLN A 245 11.05 -21.45 1.42
CA GLN A 245 9.67 -21.63 1.00
C GLN A 245 9.52 -22.87 0.07
N LEU A 246 10.48 -23.06 -0.84
CA LEU A 246 10.46 -24.20 -1.75
C LEU A 246 10.64 -25.55 -1.05
N LEU A 247 11.38 -25.61 0.07
CA LEU A 247 11.58 -26.83 0.85
C LEU A 247 10.27 -27.41 1.43
N ARG A 248 9.18 -26.65 1.45
CA ARG A 248 7.84 -27.13 1.82
C ARG A 248 7.23 -28.08 0.78
N PHE A 249 7.67 -27.95 -0.49
CA PHE A 249 7.04 -28.62 -1.62
C PHE A 249 8.03 -29.49 -2.41
N TYR A 250 9.32 -29.25 -2.27
CA TYR A 250 10.37 -29.87 -3.09
C TYR A 250 11.47 -30.49 -2.22
N THR A 251 12.10 -31.54 -2.75
CA THR A 251 13.27 -32.16 -2.13
C THR A 251 14.47 -31.22 -2.14
N VAL A 252 15.41 -31.42 -1.23
CA VAL A 252 16.66 -30.64 -1.15
C VAL A 252 17.40 -30.57 -2.48
N LYS A 253 17.43 -31.69 -3.25
CA LYS A 253 18.06 -31.75 -4.58
C LYS A 253 17.32 -30.88 -5.59
N GLN A 254 15.99 -30.91 -5.58
CA GLN A 254 15.18 -30.09 -6.48
C GLN A 254 15.33 -28.62 -6.15
N VAL A 255 15.28 -28.24 -4.85
CA VAL A 255 15.49 -26.85 -4.45
C VAL A 255 16.86 -26.33 -4.84
N ALA A 256 17.92 -27.13 -4.64
CA ALA A 256 19.28 -26.76 -5.08
C ALA A 256 19.33 -26.48 -6.59
N ASN A 257 18.67 -27.31 -7.40
CA ASN A 257 18.59 -27.12 -8.84
C ASN A 257 17.75 -25.87 -9.21
N ILE A 258 16.55 -25.72 -8.65
CA ILE A 258 15.66 -24.55 -8.91
C ILE A 258 16.39 -23.25 -8.58
N MET A 259 17.08 -23.22 -7.45
CA MET A 259 17.79 -22.04 -6.97
C MET A 259 19.20 -21.90 -7.60
N ASN A 260 19.55 -22.74 -8.59
CA ASN A 260 20.82 -22.71 -9.31
C ASN A 260 22.05 -22.73 -8.38
N PHE A 261 22.06 -23.65 -7.41
CA PHE A 261 23.26 -23.99 -6.65
C PHE A 261 24.06 -25.04 -7.40
N SER A 262 25.40 -25.00 -7.31
CA SER A 262 26.31 -25.91 -8.00
C SER A 262 26.12 -27.41 -7.64
N SER A 263 25.59 -27.67 -6.42
CA SER A 263 25.21 -29.02 -5.98
C SER A 263 24.29 -28.95 -4.76
N ALA A 264 23.54 -30.04 -4.51
CA ALA A 264 22.74 -30.21 -3.32
C ALA A 264 23.57 -30.22 -2.02
N GLN A 265 24.81 -30.72 -2.09
CA GLN A 265 25.75 -30.70 -0.99
C GLN A 265 26.22 -29.31 -0.64
N TYR A 266 26.58 -28.51 -1.64
CA TYR A 266 26.96 -27.11 -1.46
C TYR A 266 25.78 -26.29 -0.92
N PHE A 267 24.59 -26.45 -1.50
CA PHE A 267 23.37 -25.82 -0.97
C PHE A 267 23.15 -26.18 0.51
N SER A 268 23.21 -27.46 0.87
CA SER A 268 22.96 -27.90 2.25
C SER A 268 23.98 -27.33 3.24
N LYS A 269 25.24 -27.20 2.84
CA LYS A 269 26.31 -26.60 3.65
C LYS A 269 26.05 -25.13 3.89
N GLU A 270 25.79 -24.36 2.84
CA GLU A 270 25.54 -22.92 2.93
C GLU A 270 24.21 -22.63 3.66
N PHE A 271 23.16 -23.42 3.42
CA PHE A 271 21.87 -23.30 4.13
C PHE A 271 22.06 -23.52 5.65
N LYS A 272 22.82 -24.57 6.04
CA LYS A 272 23.12 -24.81 7.45
C LYS A 272 23.93 -23.68 8.09
N LYS A 273 24.88 -23.10 7.33
CA LYS A 273 25.64 -21.94 7.77
C LYS A 273 24.75 -20.74 8.01
N HIS A 274 23.71 -20.55 7.17
CA HIS A 274 22.82 -19.39 7.23
C HIS A 274 21.74 -19.55 8.31
N PHE A 275 21.10 -20.71 8.42
CA PHE A 275 19.98 -20.94 9.34
C PHE A 275 20.35 -21.75 10.60
N GLY A 276 21.58 -22.21 10.75
CA GLY A 276 22.01 -23.04 11.87
C GLY A 276 21.58 -24.52 11.78
N VAL A 277 20.61 -24.86 10.94
CA VAL A 277 20.07 -26.20 10.73
C VAL A 277 20.14 -26.63 9.29
N SER A 278 20.26 -27.95 9.02
CA SER A 278 20.31 -28.43 7.65
C SER A 278 18.95 -28.34 6.96
N PRO A 279 18.88 -28.19 5.62
CA PRO A 279 17.60 -28.11 4.90
C PRO A 279 16.71 -29.35 5.09
N LYS A 280 17.30 -30.52 5.34
CA LYS A 280 16.54 -31.76 5.63
C LYS A 280 15.81 -31.72 6.97
N HIS A 281 16.32 -30.98 7.93
CA HIS A 281 15.78 -30.87 9.28
C HIS A 281 15.15 -29.49 9.55
N PHE A 282 15.00 -28.69 8.49
CA PHE A 282 14.32 -27.41 8.61
C PHE A 282 12.81 -27.67 8.81
N PRO A 283 12.21 -27.20 9.90
CA PRO A 283 10.79 -27.45 10.15
C PRO A 283 9.96 -26.83 9.04
N ALA A 284 9.19 -27.65 8.33
CA ALA A 284 8.06 -27.13 7.57
C ALA A 284 7.15 -26.44 8.57
N ALA A 285 7.06 -25.11 8.51
CA ALA A 285 6.08 -24.42 9.35
C ALA A 285 4.69 -24.93 8.94
N HIS A 286 4.01 -25.55 9.89
CA HIS A 286 2.61 -25.98 9.78
C HIS A 286 1.67 -24.79 9.73
#